data_fe9c77604d9c725a7115f3d50bc3df30
#
_entry.id   fe9c77604d9c725a7115f3d50bc3df30
#
_cell.length_a   1.000
_cell.length_b   1.000
_cell.length_c   1.000
_cell.angle_alpha   90.00
_cell.angle_beta   90.00
_cell.angle_gamma   90.00
#
_symmetry.space_group_name_H-M   'P 1'
#
loop_
_entity.id
_entity.type
_entity.pdbx_description
1 polymer ?
#
loop_
_entity_poly.entity_id
_entity_poly.type
_entity_poly.pdbx_seq_one_letter_code
_entity_poly.pdbx_strand_id
1 'polypeptide(L)'
;MKQKILTVQILTPEGPLFEGTAQAAFLPGAVSPFEVLPGHAAIISALSAGEIRIVPADGAQESRLAIRGGVVKVRDNVITACVEKA
;
A
#
# COMPACT_ATOMS: atom_id res chain seq x y z
N MET A 1 13.50 6.40 18.88
CA MET A 1 12.72 5.16 18.85
C MET A 1 12.24 4.86 17.45
N LYS A 2 12.34 3.64 17.03
CA LYS A 2 11.93 3.29 15.68
C LYS A 2 10.43 3.19 15.57
N GLN A 3 9.92 3.75 14.49
CA GLN A 3 8.52 3.61 14.15
C GLN A 3 8.26 2.20 13.64
N LYS A 4 7.20 1.57 14.14
CA LYS A 4 6.87 0.20 13.79
C LYS A 4 5.56 0.11 13.03
N ILE A 5 5.10 1.22 12.50
CA ILE A 5 3.88 1.25 11.70
C ILE A 5 4.14 2.01 10.41
N LEU A 6 3.31 1.68 9.43
CA LEU A 6 3.31 2.34 8.15
C LEU A 6 2.14 3.31 8.10
N THR A 7 2.33 4.42 7.40
CA THR A 7 1.24 5.30 7.03
C THR A 7 0.91 4.99 5.58
N VAL A 8 -0.37 4.71 5.29
CA VAL A 8 -0.79 4.24 3.98
C VAL A 8 -1.83 5.20 3.41
N GLN A 9 -1.61 5.62 2.17
CA GLN A 9 -2.53 6.46 1.45
C GLN A 9 -2.69 5.88 0.04
N ILE A 10 -3.89 5.48 -0.30
CA ILE A 10 -4.20 4.92 -1.62
C ILE A 10 -5.21 5.83 -2.28
N LEU A 11 -4.80 6.42 -3.39
CA LEU A 11 -5.54 7.47 -4.08
C LEU A 11 -6.00 6.99 -5.44
N THR A 12 -7.16 7.47 -5.86
CA THR A 12 -7.68 7.27 -7.21
C THR A 12 -8.03 8.64 -7.79
N PRO A 13 -8.28 8.72 -9.11
CA PRO A 13 -8.75 9.99 -9.67
C PRO A 13 -10.04 10.50 -9.05
N GLU A 14 -10.88 9.60 -8.49
CA GLU A 14 -12.12 9.99 -7.84
C GLU A 14 -11.95 10.38 -6.39
N GLY A 15 -10.76 10.18 -5.82
CA GLY A 15 -10.49 10.53 -4.45
C GLY A 15 -9.81 9.39 -3.70
N PRO A 16 -9.60 9.57 -2.39
CA PRO A 16 -8.93 8.54 -1.59
C PRO A 16 -9.75 7.26 -1.52
N LEU A 17 -9.06 6.13 -1.65
CA LEU A 17 -9.65 4.82 -1.50
C LEU A 17 -9.37 4.26 -0.11
N PHE A 18 -8.24 4.63 0.46
CA PHE A 18 -7.85 4.19 1.79
C PHE A 18 -6.84 5.19 2.37
N GLU A 19 -7.02 5.52 3.65
CA GLU A 19 -6.05 6.29 4.41
C GLU A 19 -6.01 5.75 5.82
N GLY A 20 -4.82 5.44 6.32
CA GLY A 20 -4.72 4.91 7.67
C GLY A 20 -3.32 4.41 7.95
N THR A 21 -3.20 3.67 9.05
CA THR A 21 -1.94 3.08 9.46
C THR A 21 -1.99 1.57 9.28
N ALA A 22 -0.83 0.96 9.13
CA ALA A 22 -0.73 -0.47 8.90
C ALA A 22 0.53 -1.03 9.51
N GLN A 23 0.51 -2.31 9.82
CA GLN A 23 1.72 -3.04 10.21
C GLN A 23 2.32 -3.77 9.02
N ALA A 24 1.57 -3.95 7.94
CA ALA A 24 2.06 -4.59 6.72
C ALA A 24 1.15 -4.23 5.56
N ALA A 25 1.69 -4.22 4.35
CA ALA A 25 0.93 -4.02 3.14
C ALA A 25 1.46 -4.97 2.07
N PHE A 26 0.54 -5.59 1.32
CA PHE A 26 0.87 -6.49 0.23
C PHE A 26 0.37 -5.86 -1.06
N LEU A 27 1.27 -5.74 -2.05
CA LEU A 27 0.98 -5.00 -3.27
C LEU A 27 1.24 -5.87 -4.50
N PRO A 28 0.38 -5.75 -5.53
CA PRO A 28 0.57 -6.54 -6.76
C PRO A 28 1.56 -5.84 -7.70
N GLY A 29 2.85 -5.91 -7.37
CA GLY A 29 3.87 -5.33 -8.20
C GLY A 29 3.86 -5.90 -9.61
N ALA A 30 4.16 -5.05 -10.60
CA ALA A 30 4.11 -5.44 -12.00
C ALA A 30 5.14 -6.54 -12.32
N VAL A 31 6.27 -6.53 -11.65
CA VAL A 31 7.28 -7.57 -11.83
C VAL A 31 6.94 -8.80 -10.99
N SER A 32 6.62 -8.58 -9.72
CA SER A 32 6.16 -9.63 -8.83
C SER A 32 5.49 -8.98 -7.63
N PRO A 33 4.55 -9.67 -6.99
CA PRO A 33 3.94 -9.16 -5.76
C PRO A 33 5.00 -8.99 -4.68
N PHE A 34 4.81 -8.00 -3.83
CA PHE A 34 5.77 -7.76 -2.74
C PHE A 34 5.06 -7.27 -1.49
N GLU A 35 5.75 -7.41 -0.38
CA GLU A 35 5.26 -7.01 0.92
C GLU A 35 6.08 -5.84 1.43
N VAL A 36 5.40 -4.86 2.07
CA VAL A 36 6.05 -3.72 2.70
C VAL A 36 5.83 -3.80 4.19
N LEU A 37 6.91 -3.79 4.93
CA LEU A 37 6.92 -3.76 6.39
C LEU A 37 7.57 -2.46 6.86
N PRO A 38 7.35 -2.05 8.10
CA PRO A 38 8.07 -0.89 8.62
C PRO A 38 9.58 -1.07 8.46
N GLY A 39 10.26 -0.01 8.02
CA GLY A 39 11.68 -0.06 7.74
C GLY A 39 12.02 -0.42 6.32
N HIS A 40 11.04 -0.67 5.47
CA HIS A 40 11.29 -1.03 4.08
C HIS A 40 12.06 0.08 3.36
N ALA A 41 12.99 -0.32 2.50
CA ALA A 41 13.76 0.63 1.71
C ALA A 41 12.86 1.43 0.79
N ALA A 42 13.30 2.63 0.42
CA ALA A 42 12.55 3.47 -0.51
C ALA A 42 12.47 2.80 -1.87
N ILE A 43 11.27 2.76 -2.44
CA ILE A 43 11.04 2.22 -3.78
C ILE A 43 9.94 2.98 -4.49
N ILE A 44 9.97 2.91 -5.81
CA ILE A 44 8.85 3.30 -6.66
C ILE A 44 8.63 2.12 -7.58
N SER A 45 7.40 1.66 -7.68
CA SER A 45 7.08 0.46 -8.45
C SER A 45 5.74 0.62 -9.16
N ALA A 46 5.67 0.08 -10.36
CA ALA A 46 4.40 -0.07 -11.05
C ALA A 46 3.62 -1.22 -10.43
N LEU A 47 2.31 -1.09 -10.43
CA LEU A 47 1.39 -2.10 -9.94
C LEU A 47 0.56 -2.65 -11.09
N SER A 48 0.34 -3.95 -11.10
CA SER A 48 -0.55 -4.57 -12.06
C SER A 48 -1.92 -4.78 -11.45
N ALA A 49 -2.86 -5.25 -12.26
CA ALA A 49 -4.18 -5.61 -11.76
C ALA A 49 -4.05 -6.65 -10.68
N GLY A 50 -4.81 -6.48 -9.63
CA GLY A 50 -4.77 -7.39 -8.50
C GLY A 50 -5.37 -6.76 -7.27
N GLU A 51 -4.93 -7.21 -6.12
CA GLU A 51 -5.51 -6.78 -4.86
C GLU A 51 -4.41 -6.25 -3.94
N ILE A 52 -4.66 -5.06 -3.38
CA ILE A 52 -3.82 -4.53 -2.31
C ILE A 52 -4.41 -5.01 -0.99
N ARG A 53 -3.58 -5.58 -0.13
CA ARG A 53 -4.01 -6.02 1.20
C ARG A 53 -3.31 -5.18 2.25
N ILE A 54 -4.08 -4.57 3.13
CA ILE A 54 -3.57 -3.74 4.21
C ILE A 54 -3.89 -4.41 5.54
N VAL A 55 -2.86 -4.70 6.32
CA VAL A 55 -3.02 -5.27 7.66
C VAL A 55 -2.94 -4.11 8.64
N PRO A 56 -4.06 -3.72 9.27
CA PRO A 56 -4.09 -2.55 10.14
C PRO A 56 -3.15 -2.68 11.34
N ALA A 57 -2.62 -1.53 11.78
CA ALA A 57 -1.69 -1.50 12.90
C ALA A 57 -2.37 -1.85 14.23
N ASP A 58 -3.68 -1.60 14.34
CA ASP A 58 -4.44 -1.86 15.56
C ASP A 58 -4.99 -3.28 15.65
N GLY A 59 -4.67 -4.12 14.68
CA GLY A 59 -5.15 -5.50 14.68
C GLY A 59 -6.57 -5.66 14.18
N ALA A 60 -7.17 -4.60 13.63
CA ALA A 60 -8.49 -4.68 13.04
C ALA A 60 -8.47 -5.57 11.80
N GLN A 61 -9.63 -5.78 11.22
CA GLN A 61 -9.75 -6.63 10.06
C GLN A 61 -8.97 -6.08 8.87
N GLU A 62 -8.32 -6.98 8.16
CA GLU A 62 -7.54 -6.67 6.97
C GLU A 62 -8.42 -6.02 5.90
N SER A 63 -7.88 -4.98 5.26
CA SER A 63 -8.54 -4.31 4.13
C SER A 63 -8.03 -4.90 2.83
N ARG A 64 -8.91 -5.14 1.88
CA ARG A 64 -8.57 -5.65 0.55
C ARG A 64 -9.17 -4.75 -0.50
N LEU A 65 -8.33 -4.30 -1.42
CA LEU A 65 -8.72 -3.29 -2.42
C LEU A 65 -8.35 -3.81 -3.80
N ALA A 66 -9.35 -4.06 -4.63
CA ALA A 66 -9.11 -4.51 -6.00
C ALA A 66 -8.76 -3.32 -6.89
N ILE A 67 -7.69 -3.44 -7.65
CA ILE A 67 -7.21 -2.38 -8.54
C ILE A 67 -6.93 -2.94 -9.93
N ARG A 68 -6.95 -2.04 -10.92
CA ARG A 68 -6.56 -2.39 -12.29
C ARG A 68 -5.08 -2.20 -12.51
N GLY A 69 -4.45 -1.32 -11.74
CA GLY A 69 -3.05 -1.00 -11.88
C GLY A 69 -2.76 0.32 -11.21
N GLY A 70 -1.51 0.77 -11.30
CA GLY A 70 -1.13 2.04 -10.71
C GLY A 70 0.36 2.11 -10.45
N VAL A 71 0.72 3.01 -9.55
CA VAL A 71 2.10 3.24 -9.15
C VAL A 71 2.12 3.42 -7.64
N VAL A 72 3.11 2.84 -7.00
CA VAL A 72 3.29 3.00 -5.55
C VAL A 72 4.66 3.57 -5.27
N LYS A 73 4.71 4.44 -4.28
CA LYS A 73 5.95 5.00 -3.75
C LYS A 73 5.99 4.68 -2.26
N VAL A 74 7.12 4.12 -1.82
CA VAL A 74 7.37 3.82 -0.41
C VAL A 74 8.60 4.57 0.02
N ARG A 75 8.48 5.33 1.11
CA ARG A 75 9.62 6.07 1.66
C ARG A 75 9.32 6.43 3.10
N ASP A 76 10.30 6.19 3.98
CA ASP A 76 10.20 6.58 5.40
C ASP A 76 8.91 6.12 6.06
N ASN A 77 8.56 4.85 5.85
CA ASN A 77 7.35 4.24 6.39
C ASN A 77 6.06 4.88 5.90
N VAL A 78 6.10 5.56 4.75
CA VAL A 78 4.92 6.12 4.12
C VAL A 78 4.72 5.43 2.78
N ILE A 79 3.54 4.86 2.58
CA ILE A 79 3.14 4.24 1.32
C ILE A 79 2.12 5.14 0.66
N THR A 80 2.44 5.61 -0.54
CA THR A 80 1.51 6.41 -1.33
C THR A 80 1.31 5.69 -2.66
N ALA A 81 0.09 5.22 -2.90
CA ALA A 81 -0.26 4.54 -4.13
C ALA A 81 -1.30 5.35 -4.88
N CYS A 82 -1.08 5.53 -6.19
CA CYS A 82 -2.05 6.14 -7.08
C CYS A 82 -2.51 5.03 -8.02
N VAL A 83 -3.78 4.67 -7.93
CA VAL A 83 -4.28 3.46 -8.58
C VAL A 83 -5.55 3.74 -9.35
N GLU A 84 -5.86 2.83 -10.26
CA GLU A 84 -7.17 2.76 -10.90
C GLU A 84 -7.95 1.66 -10.20
N LYS A 85 -9.14 2.04 -9.72
CA LYS A 85 -10.03 1.11 -9.04
C LYS A 85 -10.61 0.11 -10.02
N ALA A 86 -10.64 -1.14 -9.62
CA ALA A 86 -11.24 -2.19 -10.43
C ALA A 86 -12.76 -2.12 -10.43
#